data_629adb46c9febac62df03bc93bf74173
#
_entry.id   629adb46c9febac62df03bc93bf74173
#
_cell.length_a   1.000
_cell.length_b   1.000
_cell.length_c   1.000
_cell.angle_alpha   90.00
_cell.angle_beta   90.00
_cell.angle_gamma   90.00
#
_symmetry.space_group_name_H-M   'P 1'
#
loop_
_entity.id
_entity.type
_entity.pdbx_description
1 polymer ?
#
loop_
_entity_poly.entity_id
_entity_poly.type
_entity_poly.pdbx_seq_one_letter_code
_entity_poly.pdbx_strand_id
1 'polypeptide(L)'
;MAESADILSGEDQQVILPDLAAGCSMADMAEADQLKLCWEELQEMGVTNVVPVTYINSAASIKGFCGAREGVVCTSSNAEATLRWAWQGGEKVLFLPDQHLGRNTAFKMGIPLSQMVVWDPDLPNGGLSEEAVQAARLILWKGHCSVHTRFSVQQIDSIRSNHPEARIIVHPECTWDVVQAADDSGSTEYIIQQIRNSPEGSLWAVGTEIHLVNRLSQDMLPGRTVMTLDPIGCLCSTMFRVSPNHLLWVLEGLCLSLIHI
;
A
#
# COMPACT_ATOMS: atom_id res chain seq x y z
N MET A 1 -9.46 -3.88 -4.91
CA MET A 1 -10.33 -2.69 -4.63
C MET A 1 -11.71 -2.83 -5.28
N ALA A 2 -11.84 -3.31 -6.54
CA ALA A 2 -13.15 -3.54 -7.17
C ALA A 2 -14.02 -4.51 -6.36
N GLU A 3 -13.49 -5.67 -5.98
CA GLU A 3 -14.18 -6.63 -5.09
C GLU A 3 -14.65 -5.99 -3.77
N SER A 4 -13.83 -5.10 -3.18
CA SER A 4 -14.23 -4.41 -1.94
C SER A 4 -15.33 -3.40 -2.18
N ALA A 5 -15.34 -2.74 -3.33
CA ALA A 5 -16.42 -1.83 -3.71
C ALA A 5 -17.71 -2.61 -3.92
N ASP A 6 -17.65 -3.76 -4.59
CA ASP A 6 -18.79 -4.65 -4.85
C ASP A 6 -19.39 -5.19 -3.54
N ILE A 7 -18.57 -5.71 -2.63
CA ILE A 7 -19.01 -6.20 -1.31
C ILE A 7 -19.70 -5.10 -0.47
N LEU A 8 -19.29 -3.84 -0.62
CA LEU A 8 -19.82 -2.71 0.15
C LEU A 8 -20.96 -1.97 -0.57
N SER A 9 -21.26 -2.32 -1.81
CA SER A 9 -22.32 -1.71 -2.61
C SER A 9 -23.70 -2.22 -2.19
N GLY A 10 -24.72 -1.36 -2.31
CA GLY A 10 -26.11 -1.77 -2.17
C GLY A 10 -26.63 -2.51 -3.41
N GLU A 11 -27.79 -3.17 -3.27
CA GLU A 11 -28.42 -3.98 -4.34
C GLU A 11 -28.69 -3.17 -5.62
N ASP A 12 -28.89 -1.86 -5.51
CA ASP A 12 -29.16 -0.96 -6.65
C ASP A 12 -27.88 -0.36 -7.25
N GLN A 13 -26.69 -0.72 -6.74
CA GLN A 13 -25.40 -0.21 -7.22
C GLN A 13 -24.68 -1.29 -8.03
N GLN A 14 -24.05 -0.86 -9.11
CA GLN A 14 -23.21 -1.74 -9.93
C GLN A 14 -21.77 -1.28 -9.88
N VAL A 15 -20.85 -2.19 -9.60
CA VAL A 15 -19.41 -1.93 -9.66
C VAL A 15 -18.88 -2.48 -10.97
N ILE A 16 -18.29 -1.59 -11.76
CA ILE A 16 -17.77 -1.94 -13.08
C ILE A 16 -16.27 -1.69 -13.11
N LEU A 17 -15.51 -2.72 -13.46
CA LEU A 17 -14.09 -2.58 -13.76
C LEU A 17 -13.92 -2.47 -15.28
N PRO A 18 -13.52 -1.30 -15.81
CA PRO A 18 -13.49 -1.05 -17.26
C PRO A 18 -12.53 -1.94 -18.05
N ASP A 19 -11.49 -2.47 -17.40
CA ASP A 19 -10.60 -3.50 -17.94
C ASP A 19 -10.34 -4.55 -16.85
N LEU A 20 -10.80 -5.78 -17.07
CA LEU A 20 -10.66 -6.90 -16.11
C LEU A 20 -9.19 -7.27 -15.87
N ALA A 21 -8.27 -6.93 -16.77
CA ALA A 21 -6.84 -7.13 -16.58
C ALA A 21 -6.17 -6.00 -15.77
N ALA A 22 -6.93 -5.00 -15.32
CA ALA A 22 -6.46 -3.94 -14.42
C ALA A 22 -6.41 -4.45 -12.97
N GLY A 23 -5.57 -5.46 -12.71
CA GLY A 23 -5.32 -6.03 -11.38
C GLY A 23 -4.38 -5.18 -10.51
N CYS A 24 -3.85 -5.81 -9.48
CA CYS A 24 -2.80 -5.23 -8.63
C CYS A 24 -1.81 -6.33 -8.28
N SER A 25 -0.59 -6.24 -8.82
CA SER A 25 0.46 -7.25 -8.59
C SER A 25 0.78 -7.46 -7.10
N MET A 26 0.66 -6.43 -6.28
CA MET A 26 0.83 -6.57 -4.83
C MET A 26 -0.29 -7.40 -4.21
N ALA A 27 -1.54 -7.23 -4.67
CA ALA A 27 -2.66 -8.04 -4.18
C ALA A 27 -2.47 -9.53 -4.49
N ASP A 28 -1.83 -9.83 -5.63
CA ASP A 28 -1.54 -11.19 -6.09
C ASP A 28 -0.35 -11.84 -5.36
N MET A 29 0.43 -11.05 -4.59
CA MET A 29 1.56 -11.57 -3.78
C MET A 29 1.14 -12.24 -2.47
N ALA A 30 -0.14 -12.21 -2.12
CA ALA A 30 -0.68 -12.95 -0.98
C ALA A 30 -1.83 -13.84 -1.45
N GLU A 31 -1.53 -15.11 -1.63
CA GLU A 31 -2.51 -16.12 -2.03
C GLU A 31 -3.16 -16.76 -0.80
N ALA A 32 -4.42 -17.17 -0.93
CA ALA A 32 -5.19 -17.71 0.19
C ALA A 32 -4.59 -19.00 0.77
N ASP A 33 -4.08 -19.89 -0.09
CA ASP A 33 -3.48 -21.15 0.35
C ASP A 33 -2.14 -20.92 1.05
N GLN A 34 -1.31 -20.00 0.54
CA GLN A 34 -0.05 -19.60 1.20
C GLN A 34 -0.32 -18.96 2.57
N LEU A 35 -1.35 -18.11 2.66
CA LEU A 35 -1.73 -17.49 3.93
C LEU A 35 -2.24 -18.51 4.94
N LYS A 36 -3.00 -19.51 4.48
CA LYS A 36 -3.45 -20.61 5.32
C LYS A 36 -2.27 -21.42 5.87
N LEU A 37 -1.30 -21.77 5.01
CA LEU A 37 -0.09 -22.47 5.42
C LEU A 37 0.72 -21.62 6.43
N CYS A 38 0.96 -20.36 6.14
CA CYS A 38 1.62 -19.44 7.07
C CYS A 38 0.94 -19.44 8.45
N TRP A 39 -0.40 -19.43 8.48
CA TRP A 39 -1.15 -19.44 9.72
C TRP A 39 -0.96 -20.73 10.50
N GLU A 40 -0.97 -21.89 9.81
CA GLU A 40 -0.73 -23.20 10.41
C GLU A 40 0.69 -23.30 10.98
N GLU A 41 1.71 -22.88 10.21
CA GLU A 41 3.11 -22.85 10.66
C GLU A 41 3.32 -21.91 11.86
N LEU A 42 2.67 -20.74 11.91
CA LEU A 42 2.72 -19.85 13.07
C LEU A 42 2.11 -20.52 14.33
N GLN A 43 1.01 -21.27 14.18
CA GLN A 43 0.42 -22.01 15.30
C GLN A 43 1.36 -23.15 15.79
N GLU A 44 2.02 -23.85 14.87
CA GLU A 44 3.00 -24.90 15.20
C GLU A 44 4.21 -24.32 15.95
N MET A 45 4.62 -23.09 15.64
CA MET A 45 5.64 -22.33 16.39
C MET A 45 5.13 -21.78 17.75
N GLY A 46 3.89 -22.09 18.15
CA GLY A 46 3.29 -21.59 19.39
C GLY A 46 2.85 -20.11 19.33
N VAL A 47 2.79 -19.52 18.14
CA VAL A 47 2.29 -18.15 17.95
C VAL A 47 0.77 -18.18 17.77
N THR A 48 0.05 -18.14 18.90
CA THR A 48 -1.41 -18.28 18.94
C THR A 48 -2.15 -16.93 19.11
N ASN A 49 -1.47 -15.92 19.63
CA ASN A 49 -2.05 -14.60 19.92
C ASN A 49 -1.61 -13.57 18.84
N VAL A 50 -2.06 -13.81 17.61
CA VAL A 50 -1.74 -12.99 16.44
C VAL A 50 -3.01 -12.48 15.76
N VAL A 51 -3.04 -11.17 15.45
CA VAL A 51 -4.14 -10.52 14.73
C VAL A 51 -3.72 -10.32 13.28
N PRO A 52 -4.44 -10.89 12.30
CA PRO A 52 -4.16 -10.64 10.90
C PRO A 52 -4.74 -9.29 10.45
N VAL A 53 -3.90 -8.47 9.85
CA VAL A 53 -4.27 -7.18 9.27
C VAL A 53 -3.96 -7.20 7.79
N THR A 54 -4.93 -6.93 6.94
CA THR A 54 -4.69 -6.84 5.51
C THR A 54 -4.93 -5.44 4.96
N TYR A 55 -4.05 -5.02 4.09
CA TYR A 55 -4.21 -3.80 3.30
C TYR A 55 -5.34 -3.98 2.29
N ILE A 56 -6.06 -2.90 1.97
CA ILE A 56 -7.19 -2.90 1.02
C ILE A 56 -6.81 -3.47 -0.35
N ASN A 57 -5.53 -3.34 -0.75
CA ASN A 57 -5.00 -3.93 -1.97
C ASN A 57 -4.62 -5.41 -1.73
N SER A 58 -5.61 -6.23 -1.49
CA SER A 58 -5.56 -7.69 -1.35
C SER A 58 -6.83 -8.29 -1.94
N ALA A 59 -6.83 -9.60 -2.22
CA ALA A 59 -8.01 -10.32 -2.69
C ALA A 59 -9.10 -10.39 -1.62
N ALA A 60 -10.35 -10.56 -2.03
CA ALA A 60 -11.49 -10.72 -1.10
C ALA A 60 -11.32 -11.94 -0.19
N SER A 61 -10.72 -13.03 -0.68
CA SER A 61 -10.39 -14.22 0.11
C SER A 61 -9.45 -13.93 1.29
N ILE A 62 -8.45 -13.07 1.10
CA ILE A 62 -7.53 -12.62 2.15
C ILE A 62 -8.27 -11.79 3.20
N LYS A 63 -9.16 -10.90 2.75
CA LYS A 63 -10.01 -10.10 3.65
C LYS A 63 -10.95 -10.98 4.48
N GLY A 64 -11.57 -11.98 3.82
CA GLY A 64 -12.41 -12.97 4.49
C GLY A 64 -11.63 -13.81 5.50
N PHE A 65 -10.40 -14.23 5.16
CA PHE A 65 -9.51 -14.92 6.09
C PHE A 65 -9.23 -14.09 7.34
N CYS A 66 -8.89 -12.81 7.17
CA CYS A 66 -8.65 -11.90 8.28
C CYS A 66 -9.91 -11.73 9.14
N GLY A 67 -11.06 -11.46 8.52
CA GLY A 67 -12.32 -11.27 9.24
C GLY A 67 -12.75 -12.50 10.05
N ALA A 68 -12.53 -13.71 9.52
CA ALA A 68 -12.83 -14.96 10.23
C ALA A 68 -11.91 -15.20 11.45
N ARG A 69 -10.86 -14.40 11.62
CA ARG A 69 -9.87 -14.49 12.72
C ARG A 69 -9.79 -13.20 13.53
N GLU A 70 -10.88 -12.48 13.62
CA GLU A 70 -10.98 -11.19 14.34
C GLU A 70 -9.96 -10.15 13.86
N GLY A 71 -9.51 -10.29 12.61
CA GLY A 71 -8.63 -9.35 11.95
C GLY A 71 -9.40 -8.24 11.24
N VAL A 72 -8.67 -7.38 10.54
CA VAL A 72 -9.22 -6.15 9.97
C VAL A 72 -8.55 -5.77 8.65
N VAL A 73 -9.27 -4.99 7.83
CA VAL A 73 -8.77 -4.37 6.61
C VAL A 73 -8.34 -2.92 6.89
N CYS A 74 -7.17 -2.52 6.40
CA CYS A 74 -6.69 -1.14 6.49
C CYS A 74 -6.48 -0.50 5.13
N THR A 75 -6.32 0.81 5.13
CA THR A 75 -5.80 1.63 4.04
C THR A 75 -4.50 2.30 4.48
N SER A 76 -3.75 2.91 3.57
CA SER A 76 -2.57 3.69 3.95
C SER A 76 -2.90 4.89 4.86
N SER A 77 -4.15 5.37 4.83
CA SER A 77 -4.59 6.50 5.65
C SER A 77 -4.88 6.12 7.11
N ASN A 78 -5.27 4.88 7.39
CA ASN A 78 -5.64 4.43 8.73
C ASN A 78 -4.75 3.27 9.26
N ALA A 79 -3.66 2.93 8.57
CA ALA A 79 -2.80 1.82 8.94
C ALA A 79 -2.26 1.94 10.37
N GLU A 80 -1.89 3.16 10.82
CA GLU A 80 -1.45 3.40 12.19
C GLU A 80 -2.56 3.10 13.22
N ALA A 81 -3.75 3.64 13.02
CA ALA A 81 -4.89 3.39 13.90
C ALA A 81 -5.26 1.90 13.94
N THR A 82 -5.19 1.24 12.78
CA THR A 82 -5.46 -0.20 12.64
C THR A 82 -4.42 -1.04 13.37
N LEU A 83 -3.12 -0.77 13.22
CA LEU A 83 -2.07 -1.48 13.96
C LEU A 83 -2.21 -1.27 15.48
N ARG A 84 -2.51 -0.05 15.90
CA ARG A 84 -2.77 0.26 17.32
C ARG A 84 -3.94 -0.53 17.88
N TRP A 85 -5.01 -0.67 17.12
CA TRP A 85 -6.17 -1.49 17.47
C TRP A 85 -5.81 -2.98 17.49
N ALA A 86 -5.09 -3.49 16.50
CA ALA A 86 -4.72 -4.90 16.41
C ALA A 86 -3.86 -5.34 17.61
N TRP A 87 -2.93 -4.48 18.08
CA TRP A 87 -2.14 -4.77 19.29
C TRP A 87 -2.91 -4.64 20.61
N GLN A 88 -4.15 -4.18 20.60
CA GLN A 88 -5.05 -4.30 21.77
C GLN A 88 -5.74 -5.68 21.80
N GLY A 89 -5.94 -6.29 20.63
CA GLY A 89 -6.55 -7.61 20.48
C GLY A 89 -5.56 -8.77 20.52
N GLY A 90 -4.26 -8.53 20.27
CA GLY A 90 -3.24 -9.56 20.26
C GLY A 90 -1.84 -9.05 20.52
N GLU A 91 -0.93 -9.99 20.84
CA GLU A 91 0.48 -9.65 21.11
C GLU A 91 1.26 -9.35 19.84
N LYS A 92 0.87 -10.01 18.74
CA LYS A 92 1.52 -9.93 17.45
C LYS A 92 0.53 -9.53 16.35
N VAL A 93 1.05 -8.94 15.29
CA VAL A 93 0.27 -8.64 14.09
C VAL A 93 0.92 -9.33 12.90
N LEU A 94 0.11 -10.03 12.10
CA LEU A 94 0.47 -10.48 10.75
C LEU A 94 -0.07 -9.45 9.76
N PHE A 95 0.82 -8.71 9.09
CA PHE A 95 0.46 -7.63 8.16
C PHE A 95 0.65 -8.06 6.70
N LEU A 96 -0.39 -7.94 5.91
CA LEU A 96 -0.53 -8.42 4.54
C LEU A 96 -0.95 -7.27 3.59
N PRO A 97 -0.65 -7.33 2.30
CA PRO A 97 0.43 -8.07 1.69
C PRO A 97 1.74 -7.26 1.61
N ASP A 98 1.70 -5.95 1.89
CA ASP A 98 2.82 -5.02 1.70
C ASP A 98 3.72 -4.91 2.95
N GLN A 99 4.96 -5.41 2.82
CA GLN A 99 5.92 -5.33 3.93
C GLN A 99 6.34 -3.89 4.26
N HIS A 100 6.40 -3.01 3.26
CA HIS A 100 6.90 -1.65 3.45
C HIS A 100 5.91 -0.77 4.18
N LEU A 101 4.63 -0.80 3.78
CA LEU A 101 3.57 -0.08 4.47
C LEU A 101 3.52 -0.49 5.96
N GLY A 102 3.52 -1.79 6.25
CA GLY A 102 3.51 -2.29 7.62
C GLY A 102 4.73 -1.85 8.41
N ARG A 103 5.94 -2.03 7.84
CA ARG A 103 7.22 -1.65 8.47
C ARG A 103 7.28 -0.15 8.76
N ASN A 104 7.05 0.68 7.76
CA ASN A 104 7.18 2.13 7.89
C ASN A 104 6.16 2.71 8.87
N THR A 105 4.92 2.19 8.85
CA THR A 105 3.88 2.59 9.81
C THR A 105 4.27 2.20 11.23
N ALA A 106 4.66 0.94 11.46
CA ALA A 106 5.03 0.47 12.79
C ALA A 106 6.30 1.16 13.32
N PHE A 107 7.29 1.42 12.45
CA PHE A 107 8.49 2.16 12.85
C PHE A 107 8.15 3.60 13.29
N LYS A 108 7.30 4.30 12.56
CA LYS A 108 6.77 5.62 12.94
C LYS A 108 6.04 5.60 14.29
N MET A 109 5.41 4.48 14.65
CA MET A 109 4.76 4.26 15.94
C MET A 109 5.74 3.91 17.09
N GLY A 110 7.04 3.83 16.81
CA GLY A 110 8.09 3.51 17.79
C GLY A 110 8.40 2.03 17.96
N ILE A 111 7.89 1.15 17.09
CA ILE A 111 8.27 -0.27 17.08
C ILE A 111 9.63 -0.37 16.36
N PRO A 112 10.69 -0.88 17.00
CA PRO A 112 12.01 -0.98 16.38
C PRO A 112 12.04 -2.09 15.33
N LEU A 113 12.90 -1.96 14.32
CA LEU A 113 13.07 -2.96 13.26
C LEU A 113 13.42 -4.36 13.81
N SER A 114 14.09 -4.44 14.96
CA SER A 114 14.42 -5.71 15.63
C SER A 114 13.20 -6.49 16.14
N GLN A 115 12.03 -5.85 16.20
CA GLN A 115 10.75 -6.48 16.55
C GLN A 115 9.87 -6.74 15.31
N MET A 116 10.44 -6.65 14.12
CA MET A 116 9.77 -6.91 12.86
C MET A 116 10.50 -8.02 12.10
N VAL A 117 9.76 -8.98 11.58
CA VAL A 117 10.29 -10.02 10.70
C VAL A 117 9.54 -10.02 9.38
N VAL A 118 10.18 -10.52 8.32
CA VAL A 118 9.55 -10.64 7.00
C VAL A 118 9.32 -12.11 6.72
N TRP A 119 8.05 -12.47 6.57
CA TRP A 119 7.62 -13.81 6.18
C TRP A 119 7.68 -13.99 4.68
N ASP A 120 8.54 -14.89 4.22
CA ASP A 120 8.64 -15.29 2.82
C ASP A 120 7.73 -16.49 2.56
N PRO A 121 6.60 -16.34 1.84
CA PRO A 121 5.66 -17.44 1.62
C PRO A 121 6.20 -18.58 0.77
N ASP A 122 7.34 -18.37 0.09
CA ASP A 122 7.98 -19.39 -0.75
C ASP A 122 8.98 -20.27 0.03
N LEU A 123 9.17 -19.99 1.31
CA LEU A 123 10.10 -20.70 2.18
C LEU A 123 9.35 -21.34 3.37
N PRO A 124 9.75 -22.56 3.79
CA PRO A 124 9.23 -23.17 5.01
C PRO A 124 9.39 -22.23 6.21
N ASN A 125 8.36 -22.13 7.02
CA ASN A 125 8.33 -21.23 8.19
C ASN A 125 8.63 -19.75 7.83
N GLY A 126 8.30 -19.34 6.61
CA GLY A 126 8.62 -18.00 6.12
C GLY A 126 10.12 -17.71 6.00
N GLY A 127 10.99 -18.74 6.05
CA GLY A 127 12.45 -18.62 6.11
C GLY A 127 12.97 -18.10 7.46
N LEU A 128 12.18 -18.19 8.52
CA LEU A 128 12.46 -17.64 9.85
C LEU A 128 12.68 -18.76 10.88
N SER A 129 13.47 -18.47 11.92
CA SER A 129 13.53 -19.34 13.08
C SER A 129 12.36 -19.07 14.03
N GLU A 130 12.00 -20.08 14.84
CA GLU A 130 10.96 -19.95 15.84
C GLU A 130 11.26 -18.79 16.82
N GLU A 131 12.52 -18.66 17.25
CA GLU A 131 12.94 -17.60 18.17
C GLU A 131 12.74 -16.19 17.55
N ALA A 132 13.02 -16.04 16.25
CA ALA A 132 12.83 -14.78 15.55
C ALA A 132 11.35 -14.39 15.47
N VAL A 133 10.49 -15.37 15.17
CA VAL A 133 9.03 -15.15 15.11
C VAL A 133 8.47 -14.88 16.50
N GLN A 134 8.96 -15.61 17.54
CA GLN A 134 8.54 -15.39 18.93
C GLN A 134 8.96 -14.01 19.46
N ALA A 135 10.13 -13.51 19.09
CA ALA A 135 10.61 -12.19 19.50
C ALA A 135 9.90 -11.03 18.75
N ALA A 136 9.35 -11.30 17.58
CA ALA A 136 8.71 -10.27 16.75
C ALA A 136 7.35 -9.84 17.30
N ARG A 137 7.04 -8.56 17.18
CA ARG A 137 5.70 -7.99 17.38
C ARG A 137 4.94 -7.82 16.07
N LEU A 138 5.68 -7.74 14.96
CA LEU A 138 5.11 -7.53 13.63
C LEU A 138 5.73 -8.55 12.66
N ILE A 139 4.88 -9.36 12.07
CA ILE A 139 5.21 -10.31 11.02
C ILE A 139 4.71 -9.70 9.72
N LEU A 140 5.63 -9.39 8.80
CA LEU A 140 5.35 -8.70 7.55
C LEU A 140 5.36 -9.71 6.41
N TRP A 141 4.29 -9.79 5.65
CA TRP A 141 4.28 -10.58 4.41
C TRP A 141 5.23 -10.00 3.39
N LYS A 142 6.01 -10.84 2.70
CA LYS A 142 7.02 -10.41 1.73
C LYS A 142 6.43 -9.94 0.39
N GLY A 143 5.42 -9.10 0.42
CA GLY A 143 4.88 -8.43 -0.76
C GLY A 143 5.30 -6.97 -0.82
N HIS A 144 5.07 -6.34 -1.96
CA HIS A 144 5.46 -4.95 -2.19
C HIS A 144 4.69 -4.33 -3.37
N CYS A 145 4.61 -3.00 -3.40
CA CYS A 145 4.12 -2.28 -4.56
C CYS A 145 5.25 -2.07 -5.58
N SER A 146 5.06 -2.55 -6.80
CA SER A 146 6.05 -2.41 -7.88
C SER A 146 6.33 -0.97 -8.31
N VAL A 147 5.44 -0.03 -8.01
CA VAL A 147 5.65 1.41 -8.24
C VAL A 147 6.55 1.98 -7.16
N HIS A 148 6.19 1.78 -5.90
CA HIS A 148 6.85 2.46 -4.78
C HIS A 148 8.24 1.91 -4.47
N THR A 149 8.52 0.64 -4.77
CA THR A 149 9.87 0.05 -4.63
C THR A 149 10.87 0.50 -5.70
N ARG A 150 10.43 1.26 -6.72
CA ARG A 150 11.34 1.84 -7.72
C ARG A 150 12.00 3.13 -7.27
N PHE A 151 11.46 3.78 -6.25
CA PHE A 151 12.10 4.96 -5.68
C PHE A 151 13.35 4.57 -4.88
N SER A 152 14.38 5.41 -4.94
CA SER A 152 15.68 5.15 -4.33
C SER A 152 16.21 6.39 -3.61
N VAL A 153 17.12 6.16 -2.67
CA VAL A 153 17.83 7.25 -1.96
C VAL A 153 18.65 8.09 -2.94
N GLN A 154 19.20 7.49 -4.01
CA GLN A 154 19.95 8.21 -5.03
C GLN A 154 19.10 9.24 -5.78
N GLN A 155 17.81 8.94 -6.01
CA GLN A 155 16.89 9.93 -6.59
C GLN A 155 16.64 11.09 -5.62
N ILE A 156 16.51 10.82 -4.32
CA ILE A 156 16.40 11.84 -3.26
C ILE A 156 17.63 12.73 -3.25
N ASP A 157 18.83 12.13 -3.26
CA ASP A 157 20.09 12.87 -3.28
C ASP A 157 20.23 13.73 -4.53
N SER A 158 19.77 13.23 -5.68
CA SER A 158 19.75 14.01 -6.92
C SER A 158 18.82 15.22 -6.83
N ILE A 159 17.62 15.05 -6.27
CA ILE A 159 16.71 16.19 -6.03
C ILE A 159 17.36 17.21 -5.07
N ARG A 160 17.90 16.76 -3.94
CA ARG A 160 18.55 17.66 -2.97
C ARG A 160 19.73 18.43 -3.58
N SER A 161 20.46 17.83 -4.53
CA SER A 161 21.59 18.45 -5.19
C SER A 161 21.16 19.49 -6.24
N ASN A 162 20.09 19.21 -6.99
CA ASN A 162 19.63 20.07 -8.09
C ASN A 162 18.58 21.11 -7.63
N HIS A 163 17.83 20.80 -6.58
CA HIS A 163 16.73 21.58 -6.03
C HIS A 163 16.78 21.54 -4.48
N PRO A 164 17.78 22.19 -3.87
CA PRO A 164 17.98 22.11 -2.41
C PRO A 164 16.81 22.70 -1.61
N GLU A 165 15.97 23.53 -2.23
CA GLU A 165 14.75 24.10 -1.66
C GLU A 165 13.55 23.15 -1.71
N ALA A 166 13.63 22.06 -2.50
CA ALA A 166 12.52 21.13 -2.68
C ALA A 166 12.27 20.31 -1.42
N ARG A 167 11.02 20.24 -1.00
CA ARG A 167 10.57 19.26 0.00
C ARG A 167 10.26 17.94 -0.67
N ILE A 168 10.68 16.86 -0.06
CA ILE A 168 10.52 15.50 -0.59
C ILE A 168 9.49 14.75 0.26
N ILE A 169 8.41 14.31 -0.38
CA ILE A 169 7.38 13.51 0.28
C ILE A 169 7.14 12.22 -0.49
N VAL A 170 7.05 11.10 0.23
CA VAL A 170 6.91 9.77 -0.37
C VAL A 170 5.75 8.98 0.22
N HIS A 171 5.22 8.03 -0.55
CA HIS A 171 4.21 7.10 -0.04
C HIS A 171 4.84 6.05 0.89
N PRO A 172 4.20 5.62 1.98
CA PRO A 172 4.76 4.67 2.94
C PRO A 172 4.95 3.23 2.41
N GLU A 173 4.51 2.95 1.19
CA GLU A 173 4.85 1.71 0.47
C GLU A 173 6.26 1.76 -0.17
N CYS A 174 6.96 2.90 -0.14
CA CYS A 174 8.38 2.98 -0.49
C CYS A 174 9.22 2.17 0.50
N THR A 175 10.42 1.77 0.06
CA THR A 175 11.36 1.06 0.93
C THR A 175 11.71 1.90 2.17
N TRP A 176 12.08 1.24 3.24
CA TRP A 176 12.34 1.92 4.53
C TRP A 176 13.41 3.01 4.42
N ASP A 177 14.50 2.73 3.70
CA ASP A 177 15.60 3.67 3.47
C ASP A 177 15.15 4.94 2.72
N VAL A 178 14.26 4.79 1.73
CA VAL A 178 13.67 5.92 1.00
C VAL A 178 12.77 6.75 1.91
N VAL A 179 11.94 6.09 2.73
CA VAL A 179 11.07 6.79 3.68
C VAL A 179 11.89 7.55 4.73
N GLN A 180 13.02 6.97 5.20
CA GLN A 180 13.90 7.64 6.16
C GLN A 180 14.69 8.81 5.55
N ALA A 181 15.00 8.75 4.24
CA ALA A 181 15.73 9.81 3.55
C ALA A 181 14.82 10.97 3.11
N ALA A 182 13.52 10.75 2.97
CA ALA A 182 12.55 11.79 2.61
C ALA A 182 12.28 12.76 3.78
N ASP A 183 11.74 13.94 3.49
CA ASP A 183 11.37 14.91 4.52
C ASP A 183 10.06 14.54 5.22
N ASP A 184 9.18 13.81 4.49
CA ASP A 184 7.91 13.35 5.04
C ASP A 184 7.39 12.11 4.28
N SER A 185 6.50 11.37 4.93
CA SER A 185 5.80 10.25 4.29
C SER A 185 4.36 10.11 4.77
N GLY A 186 3.47 9.78 3.84
CA GLY A 186 2.07 9.58 4.16
C GLY A 186 1.23 9.05 3.02
N SER A 187 -0.02 8.76 3.33
CA SER A 187 -1.00 8.27 2.34
C SER A 187 -1.20 9.27 1.19
N THR A 188 -1.84 8.80 0.12
CA THR A 188 -2.22 9.65 -1.01
C THR A 188 -2.93 10.93 -0.56
N GLU A 189 -3.92 10.82 0.33
CA GLU A 189 -4.63 11.98 0.85
C GLU A 189 -3.72 12.89 1.67
N TYR A 190 -2.86 12.33 2.51
CA TYR A 190 -1.88 13.09 3.27
C TYR A 190 -0.95 13.90 2.35
N ILE A 191 -0.40 13.27 1.30
CA ILE A 191 0.44 13.93 0.30
C ILE A 191 -0.31 15.11 -0.33
N ILE A 192 -1.56 14.90 -0.77
CA ILE A 192 -2.41 15.95 -1.34
C ILE A 192 -2.57 17.12 -0.38
N GLN A 193 -2.88 16.84 0.89
CA GLN A 193 -3.11 17.88 1.90
C GLN A 193 -1.83 18.65 2.24
N GLN A 194 -0.68 17.97 2.35
CA GLN A 194 0.60 18.64 2.62
C GLN A 194 0.95 19.62 1.49
N ILE A 195 0.77 19.24 0.24
CA ILE A 195 1.05 20.09 -0.91
C ILE A 195 0.06 21.24 -0.98
N ARG A 196 -1.24 20.98 -0.82
CA ARG A 196 -2.29 22.02 -0.86
C ARG A 196 -2.15 23.07 0.23
N ASN A 197 -1.72 22.65 1.43
CA ASN A 197 -1.59 23.55 2.57
C ASN A 197 -0.20 24.20 2.68
N SER A 198 0.74 23.88 1.78
CA SER A 198 2.06 24.49 1.79
C SER A 198 2.02 25.96 1.32
N PRO A 199 3.01 26.78 1.70
CA PRO A 199 3.09 28.17 1.24
C PRO A 199 3.16 28.28 -0.29
N GLU A 200 2.71 29.42 -0.83
CA GLU A 200 2.95 29.74 -2.24
C GLU A 200 4.45 29.80 -2.56
N GLY A 201 4.82 29.37 -3.75
CA GLY A 201 6.21 29.24 -4.17
C GLY A 201 6.89 27.96 -3.73
N SER A 202 6.20 27.07 -2.95
CA SER A 202 6.80 25.78 -2.53
C SER A 202 7.08 24.88 -3.73
N LEU A 203 8.22 24.20 -3.65
CA LEU A 203 8.63 23.15 -4.58
C LEU A 203 8.58 21.79 -3.87
N TRP A 204 7.89 20.81 -4.49
CA TRP A 204 7.72 19.47 -3.98
C TRP A 204 8.22 18.42 -4.95
N ALA A 205 9.04 17.48 -4.48
CA ALA A 205 9.35 16.24 -5.17
C ALA A 205 8.56 15.10 -4.53
N VAL A 206 7.78 14.38 -5.31
CA VAL A 206 6.80 13.42 -4.80
C VAL A 206 7.12 12.01 -5.28
N GLY A 207 7.32 11.10 -4.33
CA GLY A 207 7.57 9.68 -4.57
C GLY A 207 6.29 8.85 -4.48
N THR A 208 5.48 8.89 -5.53
CA THR A 208 4.28 8.07 -5.71
C THR A 208 3.95 7.93 -7.20
N GLU A 209 2.81 7.33 -7.51
CA GLU A 209 2.35 7.04 -8.86
C GLU A 209 2.20 8.31 -9.70
N ILE A 210 2.71 8.29 -10.93
CA ILE A 210 2.89 9.45 -11.81
C ILE A 210 1.61 10.22 -12.13
N HIS A 211 0.46 9.55 -12.29
CA HIS A 211 -0.80 10.23 -12.60
C HIS A 211 -1.26 11.14 -11.47
N LEU A 212 -1.06 10.73 -10.21
CA LEU A 212 -1.32 11.61 -9.07
C LEU A 212 -0.39 12.83 -9.10
N VAL A 213 0.91 12.61 -9.34
CA VAL A 213 1.91 13.69 -9.38
C VAL A 213 1.58 14.68 -10.49
N ASN A 214 1.25 14.20 -11.69
CA ASN A 214 0.87 15.05 -12.84
C ASN A 214 -0.40 15.86 -12.56
N ARG A 215 -1.41 15.23 -11.95
CA ARG A 215 -2.63 15.93 -11.54
C ARG A 215 -2.32 17.03 -10.53
N LEU A 216 -1.55 16.74 -9.49
CA LEU A 216 -1.15 17.72 -8.50
C LEU A 216 -0.33 18.86 -9.13
N SER A 217 0.58 18.54 -10.06
CA SER A 217 1.36 19.54 -10.78
C SER A 217 0.47 20.51 -11.52
N GLN A 218 -0.60 20.04 -12.17
CA GLN A 218 -1.56 20.89 -12.88
C GLN A 218 -2.47 21.68 -11.93
N ASP A 219 -3.02 21.00 -10.91
CA ASP A 219 -3.97 21.60 -9.96
C ASP A 219 -3.34 22.71 -9.09
N MET A 220 -2.01 22.64 -8.86
CA MET A 220 -1.31 23.56 -7.96
C MET A 220 -0.69 24.77 -8.66
N LEU A 221 -0.65 24.78 -10.00
CA LEU A 221 -0.13 25.93 -10.75
C LEU A 221 -1.11 27.14 -10.67
N PRO A 222 -0.57 28.39 -10.67
CA PRO A 222 0.85 28.74 -10.65
C PRO A 222 1.48 28.82 -9.26
N GLY A 223 0.71 28.61 -8.20
CA GLY A 223 1.12 28.92 -6.82
C GLY A 223 2.19 27.98 -6.25
N ARG A 224 2.27 26.74 -6.70
CA ARG A 224 3.21 25.71 -6.23
C ARG A 224 3.73 24.88 -7.37
N THR A 225 4.95 24.37 -7.23
CA THR A 225 5.55 23.46 -8.22
C THR A 225 5.61 22.05 -7.63
N VAL A 226 5.11 21.08 -8.39
CA VAL A 226 5.12 19.65 -8.00
C VAL A 226 5.82 18.87 -9.11
N MET A 227 6.85 18.11 -8.75
CA MET A 227 7.58 17.23 -9.66
C MET A 227 7.60 15.80 -9.13
N THR A 228 7.81 14.83 -10.01
CA THR A 228 8.05 13.46 -9.62
C THR A 228 9.46 13.28 -9.05
N LEU A 229 9.60 12.42 -8.05
CA LEU A 229 10.91 12.03 -7.52
C LEU A 229 11.73 11.20 -8.54
N ASP A 230 11.05 10.37 -9.35
CA ASP A 230 11.68 9.63 -10.45
C ASP A 230 11.60 10.43 -11.75
N PRO A 231 12.73 10.81 -12.38
CA PRO A 231 12.73 11.59 -13.63
C PRO A 231 12.02 10.91 -14.81
N ILE A 232 11.94 9.58 -14.81
CA ILE A 232 11.27 8.80 -15.86
C ILE A 232 9.76 8.67 -15.56
N GLY A 233 9.37 8.85 -14.30
CA GLY A 233 8.02 8.65 -13.80
C GLY A 233 7.70 7.20 -13.47
N CYS A 234 7.19 6.96 -12.26
CA CYS A 234 6.75 5.64 -11.81
C CYS A 234 5.30 5.40 -12.19
N LEU A 235 5.10 4.69 -13.30
CA LEU A 235 3.78 4.31 -13.81
C LEU A 235 3.32 2.98 -13.20
N CYS A 236 2.08 2.94 -12.73
CA CYS A 236 1.41 1.68 -12.44
C CYS A 236 0.81 1.10 -13.71
N SER A 237 1.45 0.05 -14.26
CA SER A 237 1.05 -0.57 -15.53
C SER A 237 -0.36 -1.15 -15.51
N THR A 238 -0.85 -1.58 -14.36
CA THR A 238 -2.19 -2.14 -14.20
C THR A 238 -3.26 -1.05 -14.06
N MET A 239 -3.01 0.01 -13.29
CA MET A 239 -3.91 1.17 -13.24
C MET A 239 -4.02 1.88 -14.60
N PHE A 240 -2.92 1.94 -15.36
CA PHE A 240 -2.88 2.54 -16.69
C PHE A 240 -3.80 1.84 -17.71
N ARG A 241 -4.17 0.58 -17.46
CA ARG A 241 -5.16 -0.14 -18.28
C ARG A 241 -6.56 0.48 -18.22
N VAL A 242 -6.92 1.13 -17.12
CA VAL A 242 -8.19 1.87 -17.03
C VAL A 242 -8.02 3.20 -17.76
N SER A 243 -8.22 3.16 -19.08
CA SER A 243 -8.07 4.32 -19.98
C SER A 243 -9.41 5.04 -20.19
N PRO A 244 -9.40 6.30 -20.68
CA PRO A 244 -10.62 6.98 -21.10
C PRO A 244 -11.43 6.20 -22.16
N ASN A 245 -10.76 5.46 -23.05
CA ASN A 245 -11.43 4.63 -24.04
C ASN A 245 -12.18 3.47 -23.41
N HIS A 246 -11.57 2.78 -22.44
CA HIS A 246 -12.25 1.71 -21.68
C HIS A 246 -13.45 2.24 -20.90
N LEU A 247 -13.31 3.41 -20.29
CA LEU A 247 -14.42 4.07 -19.61
C LEU A 247 -15.55 4.43 -20.61
N LEU A 248 -15.20 4.97 -21.76
CA LEU A 248 -16.19 5.28 -22.80
C LEU A 248 -16.95 4.04 -23.25
N TRP A 249 -16.27 2.94 -23.54
CA TRP A 249 -16.90 1.68 -23.92
C TRP A 249 -17.86 1.15 -22.85
N VAL A 250 -17.50 1.26 -21.57
CA VAL A 250 -18.41 0.89 -20.47
C VAL A 250 -19.65 1.78 -20.48
N LEU A 251 -19.49 3.09 -20.61
CA LEU A 251 -20.62 4.03 -20.62
C LEU A 251 -21.53 3.82 -21.83
N GLU A 252 -20.99 3.56 -23.01
CA GLU A 252 -21.74 3.21 -24.22
C GLU A 252 -22.44 1.85 -24.05
N GLY A 253 -21.74 0.84 -23.47
CA GLY A 253 -22.27 -0.49 -23.21
C GLY A 253 -23.41 -0.50 -22.20
N LEU A 254 -23.38 0.36 -21.18
CA LEU A 254 -24.47 0.50 -20.20
C LEU A 254 -25.79 0.98 -20.82
N CYS A 255 -25.72 1.68 -21.98
CA CYS A 255 -26.91 2.07 -22.74
C CYS A 255 -27.50 0.92 -23.58
N LEU A 256 -26.73 -0.14 -23.84
CA LEU A 256 -27.07 -1.20 -24.79
C LEU A 256 -27.22 -2.58 -24.14
N SER A 257 -26.48 -2.91 -23.12
CA SER A 257 -26.62 -4.16 -22.36
C SER A 257 -25.84 -4.09 -21.03
N LEU A 258 -26.34 -4.85 -20.03
CA LEU A 258 -25.68 -4.99 -18.74
C LEU A 258 -24.46 -5.92 -18.90
N ILE A 259 -23.26 -5.39 -18.67
CA ILE A 259 -22.06 -6.19 -18.50
C ILE A 259 -21.94 -6.46 -17.00
N HIS A 260 -22.25 -7.68 -16.59
CA HIS A 260 -22.03 -8.14 -15.21
C HIS A 260 -20.60 -8.71 -15.11
N ILE A 261 -19.92 -8.35 -14.05
CA ILE A 261 -18.67 -9.01 -13.61
C ILE A 261 -19.04 -10.19 -12.71
#